data_f50e16f1db1c9582413ae3da59e3ea55
#
_entry.id   f50e16f1db1c9582413ae3da59e3ea55
#
_cell.length_a   1.000
_cell.length_b   1.000
_cell.length_c   1.000
_cell.angle_alpha   90.00
_cell.angle_beta   90.00
_cell.angle_gamma   90.00
#
_symmetry.space_group_name_H-M   'P 1'
#
loop_
_entity.id
_entity.type
_entity.pdbx_description
1 polymer ?
#
loop_
_entity_poly.entity_id
_entity_poly.type
_entity_poly.pdbx_seq_one_letter_code
_entity_poly.pdbx_strand_id
1 'polypeptide(L)'
;IIRDNSENRSPVSWWPKFAFHYTDVTNAVSILSSGFLYSRADATHLRVMENDNASRQVIDMTDSAVVSKVRFYFRPLTPTQYYNEGYKHPALRYDGDENANVPVPIFLLFDLEKLLTLPGVEFSETSQAGHGAKVYSGVEAFSRLNFDYIYDNSLEKLEITKSYRHAEIVHPKS
;
A
#
# COMPACT_ATOMS: atom_id res chain seq x y z
N ILE A 1 9.18 -10.27 -16.30
CA ILE A 1 8.43 -9.05 -15.94
C ILE A 1 9.10 -8.32 -14.78
N ILE A 2 9.18 -8.91 -13.56
CA ILE A 2 9.78 -8.26 -12.37
C ILE A 2 11.24 -7.91 -12.63
N ARG A 3 12.01 -8.83 -13.15
CA ARG A 3 13.42 -8.64 -13.48
C ARG A 3 13.62 -7.51 -14.48
N ASP A 4 12.89 -7.51 -15.58
CA ASP A 4 13.01 -6.51 -16.64
C ASP A 4 12.69 -5.10 -16.13
N ASN A 5 11.66 -5.01 -15.25
CA ASN A 5 11.31 -3.77 -14.59
C ASN A 5 12.36 -3.30 -13.58
N SER A 6 13.12 -4.22 -12.98
CA SER A 6 14.22 -3.87 -12.08
C SER A 6 15.44 -3.34 -12.82
N GLU A 7 15.84 -3.98 -13.92
CA GLU A 7 17.09 -3.69 -14.62
C GLU A 7 17.13 -2.28 -15.24
N ASN A 8 16.00 -1.72 -15.62
CA ASN A 8 15.91 -0.46 -16.37
C ASN A 8 15.47 0.77 -15.54
N ARG A 9 15.48 0.70 -14.20
CA ARG A 9 14.91 1.75 -13.34
C ARG A 9 15.85 2.31 -12.27
N SER A 10 17.10 2.63 -12.65
CA SER A 10 17.99 3.32 -11.71
C SER A 10 17.45 4.73 -11.38
N PRO A 11 17.49 5.19 -10.09
CA PRO A 11 18.02 4.52 -8.89
C PRO A 11 17.03 3.63 -8.15
N VAL A 12 15.81 3.44 -8.64
CA VAL A 12 14.73 2.70 -7.98
C VAL A 12 14.61 1.23 -8.42
N SER A 13 15.68 0.68 -8.97
CA SER A 13 15.75 -0.69 -9.52
C SER A 13 15.37 -1.81 -8.54
N TRP A 14 15.42 -1.55 -7.25
CA TRP A 14 15.05 -2.51 -6.22
C TRP A 14 13.54 -2.54 -5.92
N TRP A 15 12.79 -1.48 -6.25
CA TRP A 15 11.36 -1.41 -5.97
C TRP A 15 10.56 -2.56 -6.58
N PRO A 16 10.72 -2.91 -7.87
CA PRO A 16 9.93 -3.97 -8.47
C PRO A 16 10.13 -5.38 -7.88
N LYS A 17 11.11 -5.56 -7.01
CA LYS A 17 11.37 -6.83 -6.33
C LYS A 17 10.49 -7.06 -5.11
N PHE A 18 9.88 -5.98 -4.59
CA PHE A 18 9.17 -6.01 -3.33
C PHE A 18 7.74 -5.50 -3.43
N ALA A 19 6.89 -6.03 -2.58
CA ALA A 19 5.62 -5.44 -2.19
C ALA A 19 5.82 -4.75 -0.84
N PHE A 20 5.28 -3.55 -0.68
CA PHE A 20 5.53 -2.67 0.47
C PHE A 20 4.28 -2.58 1.35
N HIS A 21 4.38 -3.03 2.58
CA HIS A 21 3.34 -2.78 3.57
C HIS A 21 3.77 -1.61 4.47
N TYR A 22 3.02 -0.52 4.40
CA TYR A 22 3.24 0.71 5.16
C TYR A 22 2.49 0.65 6.48
N THR A 23 3.18 0.89 7.59
CA THR A 23 2.57 0.87 8.91
C THR A 23 3.33 1.76 9.90
N ASP A 24 2.80 1.90 11.12
CA ASP A 24 3.50 2.53 12.24
C ASP A 24 4.42 1.53 12.95
N VAL A 25 5.44 2.02 13.64
CA VAL A 25 6.40 1.20 14.37
C VAL A 25 5.74 0.31 15.42
N THR A 26 4.71 0.77 16.12
CA THR A 26 4.01 -0.01 17.14
C THR A 26 3.27 -1.20 16.52
N ASN A 27 2.57 -0.97 15.40
CA ASN A 27 1.97 -2.04 14.63
C ASN A 27 3.03 -3.00 14.05
N ALA A 28 4.17 -2.47 13.57
CA ALA A 28 5.25 -3.30 13.05
C ALA A 28 5.80 -4.25 14.13
N VAL A 29 5.96 -3.78 15.37
CA VAL A 29 6.35 -4.63 16.50
C VAL A 29 5.32 -5.73 16.75
N SER A 30 4.03 -5.40 16.76
CA SER A 30 2.94 -6.38 16.93
C SER A 30 2.96 -7.45 15.82
N ILE A 31 3.10 -7.03 14.56
CA ILE A 31 3.18 -7.91 13.39
C ILE A 31 4.39 -8.86 13.51
N LEU A 32 5.57 -8.31 13.80
CA LEU A 32 6.79 -9.12 13.89
C LEU A 32 6.78 -10.07 15.10
N SER A 33 6.16 -9.67 16.21
CA SER A 33 6.05 -10.50 17.41
C SER A 33 5.06 -11.65 17.23
N SER A 34 3.95 -11.41 16.54
CA SER A 34 2.93 -12.44 16.26
C SER A 34 3.29 -13.32 15.07
N GLY A 35 4.08 -12.80 14.13
CA GLY A 35 4.34 -13.44 12.84
C GLY A 35 3.20 -13.34 11.83
N PHE A 36 2.15 -12.55 12.14
CA PHE A 36 0.97 -12.40 11.30
C PHE A 36 0.73 -10.96 10.88
N LEU A 37 0.45 -10.78 9.61
CA LEU A 37 -0.01 -9.51 9.05
C LEU A 37 -1.51 -9.63 8.75
N TYR A 38 -2.31 -9.00 9.59
CA TYR A 38 -3.78 -9.03 9.50
C TYR A 38 -4.31 -7.97 8.54
N SER A 39 -5.47 -8.26 7.93
CA SER A 39 -6.28 -7.22 7.32
C SER A 39 -6.70 -6.19 8.37
N ARG A 40 -7.06 -4.97 7.93
CA ARG A 40 -7.55 -3.95 8.86
C ARG A 40 -8.76 -4.43 9.65
N ALA A 41 -9.71 -5.11 8.98
CA ALA A 41 -10.90 -5.64 9.62
C ALA A 41 -10.55 -6.67 10.72
N ASP A 42 -9.66 -7.60 10.40
CA ASP A 42 -9.23 -8.64 11.35
C ASP A 42 -8.42 -8.04 12.49
N ALA A 43 -7.49 -7.14 12.20
CA ALA A 43 -6.67 -6.48 13.22
C ALA A 43 -7.52 -5.68 14.22
N THR A 44 -8.58 -5.03 13.74
CA THR A 44 -9.55 -4.33 14.58
C THR A 44 -10.38 -5.32 15.41
N HIS A 45 -10.89 -6.38 14.79
CA HIS A 45 -11.68 -7.40 15.46
C HIS A 45 -10.89 -8.12 16.57
N LEU A 46 -9.65 -8.47 16.27
CA LEU A 46 -8.73 -9.15 17.18
C LEU A 46 -8.12 -8.19 18.22
N ARG A 47 -8.31 -6.89 18.08
CA ARG A 47 -7.73 -5.83 18.93
C ARG A 47 -6.20 -5.89 19.00
N VAL A 48 -5.57 -6.19 17.86
CA VAL A 48 -4.11 -6.23 17.72
C VAL A 48 -3.53 -5.02 16.98
N MET A 49 -4.39 -4.09 16.55
CA MET A 49 -4.00 -2.82 15.95
C MET A 49 -3.69 -1.83 17.08
N GLU A 50 -2.42 -1.48 17.24
CA GLU A 50 -1.96 -0.55 18.28
C GLU A 50 -2.19 0.91 17.87
N ASN A 51 -2.02 1.22 16.59
CA ASN A 51 -2.22 2.57 16.05
C ASN A 51 -3.05 2.49 14.76
N ASP A 52 -4.20 3.18 14.75
CA ASP A 52 -5.04 3.30 13.56
C ASP A 52 -4.61 4.51 12.72
N ASN A 53 -3.83 4.25 11.68
CA ASN A 53 -3.20 5.26 10.83
C ASN A 53 -4.07 5.74 9.67
N ALA A 54 -5.23 5.16 9.46
CA ALA A 54 -6.07 5.56 8.34
C ALA A 54 -7.06 6.65 8.74
N SER A 55 -7.22 7.61 7.86
CA SER A 55 -8.26 8.61 7.94
C SER A 55 -9.65 7.94 7.98
N ARG A 56 -10.50 8.34 8.91
CA ARG A 56 -11.90 7.85 8.98
C ARG A 56 -12.62 8.08 7.66
N GLN A 57 -12.42 9.22 7.04
CA GLN A 57 -13.02 9.55 5.75
C GLN A 57 -12.61 8.56 4.65
N VAL A 58 -11.34 8.16 4.59
CA VAL A 58 -10.87 7.15 3.63
C VAL A 58 -11.46 5.78 3.95
N ILE A 59 -11.61 5.43 5.23
CA ILE A 59 -12.21 4.15 5.63
C ILE A 59 -13.67 4.10 5.21
N ASP A 60 -14.43 5.15 5.51
CA ASP A 60 -15.87 5.24 5.21
C ASP A 60 -16.17 5.20 3.71
N MET A 61 -15.22 5.67 2.89
CA MET A 61 -15.31 5.61 1.42
C MET A 61 -14.77 4.30 0.82
N THR A 62 -14.09 3.47 1.61
CA THR A 62 -13.48 2.23 1.12
C THR A 62 -14.50 1.09 1.22
N ASP A 63 -14.65 0.32 0.13
CA ASP A 63 -15.48 -0.88 0.13
C ASP A 63 -15.06 -1.84 1.23
N SER A 64 -16.04 -2.38 1.96
CA SER A 64 -15.81 -3.35 3.04
C SER A 64 -15.02 -4.58 2.58
N ALA A 65 -15.19 -4.99 1.32
CA ALA A 65 -14.43 -6.07 0.71
C ALA A 65 -12.93 -5.75 0.60
N VAL A 66 -12.56 -4.47 0.45
CA VAL A 66 -11.15 -4.04 0.42
C VAL A 66 -10.58 -3.92 1.82
N VAL A 67 -11.38 -3.48 2.80
CA VAL A 67 -10.97 -3.36 4.21
C VAL A 67 -10.65 -4.73 4.83
N SER A 68 -11.30 -5.80 4.33
CA SER A 68 -11.06 -7.19 4.76
C SER A 68 -9.85 -7.86 4.12
N LYS A 69 -9.08 -7.14 3.31
CA LYS A 69 -7.88 -7.67 2.65
C LYS A 69 -6.62 -7.04 3.24
N VAL A 70 -5.53 -7.81 3.26
CA VAL A 70 -4.20 -7.29 3.56
C VAL A 70 -3.73 -6.49 2.35
N ARG A 71 -3.27 -5.26 2.58
CA ARG A 71 -2.91 -4.31 1.54
C ARG A 71 -1.41 -4.10 1.46
N PHE A 72 -0.89 -4.10 0.25
CA PHE A 72 0.49 -3.76 -0.10
C PHE A 72 0.51 -2.74 -1.24
N TYR A 73 1.62 -2.04 -1.38
CA TYR A 73 1.90 -1.14 -2.49
C TYR A 73 3.01 -1.70 -3.37
N PHE A 74 2.98 -1.36 -4.66
CA PHE A 74 4.07 -1.69 -5.58
C PHE A 74 5.34 -0.88 -5.30
N ARG A 75 5.21 0.23 -4.61
CA ARG A 75 6.31 1.18 -4.35
C ARG A 75 6.22 1.79 -2.97
N PRO A 76 7.35 2.22 -2.37
CA PRO A 76 7.33 3.21 -1.30
C PRO A 76 7.03 4.60 -1.89
N LEU A 77 6.96 5.62 -1.05
CA LEU A 77 6.68 7.00 -1.43
C LEU A 77 5.31 7.12 -2.14
N THR A 78 4.31 6.50 -1.56
CA THR A 78 2.93 6.65 -2.00
C THR A 78 2.34 7.96 -1.51
N PRO A 79 1.32 8.52 -2.16
CA PRO A 79 0.60 9.67 -1.62
C PRO A 79 0.02 9.41 -0.22
N THR A 80 -0.46 8.20 0.05
CA THR A 80 -0.93 7.81 1.39
C THR A 80 0.16 7.99 2.45
N GLN A 81 1.37 7.52 2.17
CA GLN A 81 2.51 7.73 3.05
C GLN A 81 2.79 9.22 3.26
N TYR A 82 2.90 9.99 2.18
CA TYR A 82 3.19 11.41 2.24
C TYR A 82 2.23 12.19 3.16
N TYR A 83 0.94 11.85 3.12
CA TYR A 83 -0.06 12.50 3.98
C TYR A 83 0.00 12.04 5.43
N ASN A 84 0.40 10.81 5.71
CA ASN A 84 0.31 10.20 7.03
C ASN A 84 1.63 10.14 7.79
N GLU A 85 2.79 10.22 7.12
CA GLU A 85 4.09 10.08 7.78
C GLU A 85 4.48 11.31 8.60
N GLY A 86 5.25 11.05 9.65
CA GLY A 86 5.85 12.04 10.50
C GLY A 86 4.88 12.73 11.44
N TYR A 87 5.42 13.64 12.24
CA TYR A 87 4.64 14.44 13.17
C TYR A 87 4.22 15.75 12.51
N LYS A 88 2.95 15.90 12.25
CA LYS A 88 2.41 17.11 11.62
C LYS A 88 1.83 18.05 12.65
N HIS A 89 2.16 19.35 12.53
CA HIS A 89 1.52 20.37 13.33
C HIS A 89 0.00 20.35 13.12
N PRO A 90 -0.83 20.53 14.18
CA PRO A 90 -2.30 20.46 14.06
C PRO A 90 -2.89 21.31 12.92
N ALA A 91 -2.31 22.48 12.65
CA ALA A 91 -2.74 23.37 11.56
C ALA A 91 -2.52 22.80 10.13
N LEU A 92 -1.73 21.73 10.00
CA LEU A 92 -1.44 21.05 8.73
C LEU A 92 -2.21 19.72 8.58
N ARG A 93 -3.05 19.40 9.56
CA ARG A 93 -3.90 18.21 9.51
C ARG A 93 -5.23 18.58 8.85
N TYR A 94 -5.81 17.62 8.15
CA TYR A 94 -7.18 17.78 7.68
C TYR A 94 -8.15 17.77 8.86
N ASP A 95 -9.20 18.57 8.81
CA ASP A 95 -10.26 18.55 9.80
C ASP A 95 -10.84 17.14 9.95
N GLY A 96 -10.85 16.61 11.16
CA GLY A 96 -11.31 15.26 11.48
C GLY A 96 -10.25 14.15 11.32
N ASP A 97 -9.04 14.47 10.87
CA ASP A 97 -7.94 13.52 10.65
C ASP A 97 -6.89 13.53 11.79
N GLU A 98 -7.33 13.76 13.00
CA GLU A 98 -6.45 13.86 14.17
C GLU A 98 -5.60 12.59 14.41
N ASN A 99 -6.08 11.45 13.91
CA ASN A 99 -5.45 10.13 14.11
C ASN A 99 -4.67 9.61 12.90
N ALA A 100 -4.63 10.33 11.78
CA ALA A 100 -3.91 9.91 10.57
C ALA A 100 -2.40 10.19 10.65
N ASN A 101 -1.80 10.06 11.83
CA ASN A 101 -0.38 10.30 12.05
C ASN A 101 0.36 8.99 12.24
N VAL A 102 1.42 8.83 11.46
CA VAL A 102 2.42 7.77 11.60
C VAL A 102 3.73 8.43 12.01
N PRO A 103 3.96 8.69 13.31
CA PRO A 103 5.15 9.40 13.77
C PRO A 103 6.45 8.72 13.37
N VAL A 104 6.47 7.40 13.40
CA VAL A 104 7.62 6.58 13.00
C VAL A 104 7.18 5.58 11.94
N PRO A 105 7.24 5.96 10.66
CA PRO A 105 6.80 5.10 9.57
C PRO A 105 7.76 3.93 9.35
N ILE A 106 7.19 2.75 9.13
CA ILE A 106 7.89 1.51 8.84
C ILE A 106 7.35 0.92 7.54
N PHE A 107 8.23 0.41 6.70
CA PHE A 107 7.89 -0.48 5.61
C PHE A 107 8.32 -1.90 5.92
N LEU A 108 7.37 -2.82 5.91
CA LEU A 108 7.64 -4.24 5.81
C LEU A 108 7.71 -4.61 4.33
N LEU A 109 8.81 -5.24 3.92
CA LEU A 109 9.08 -5.60 2.53
C LEU A 109 8.83 -7.09 2.35
N PHE A 110 7.98 -7.41 1.39
CA PHE A 110 7.66 -8.78 1.01
C PHE A 110 8.19 -9.05 -0.40
N ASP A 111 8.71 -10.23 -0.61
CA ASP A 111 9.12 -10.68 -1.95
C ASP A 111 7.89 -10.68 -2.87
N LEU A 112 7.93 -9.82 -3.89
CA LEU A 112 6.78 -9.62 -4.78
C LEU A 112 6.43 -10.90 -5.57
N GLU A 113 7.44 -11.63 -6.05
CA GLU A 113 7.22 -12.84 -6.82
C GLU A 113 6.51 -13.90 -5.98
N LYS A 114 6.99 -14.10 -4.75
CA LYS A 114 6.33 -15.04 -3.81
C LYS A 114 4.92 -14.59 -3.45
N LEU A 115 4.71 -13.31 -3.19
CA LEU A 115 3.38 -12.79 -2.88
C LEU A 115 2.39 -13.06 -4.03
N LEU A 116 2.80 -12.81 -5.27
CA LEU A 116 1.94 -13.01 -6.45
C LEU A 116 1.59 -14.48 -6.74
N THR A 117 2.33 -15.43 -6.16
CA THR A 117 2.00 -16.87 -6.26
C THR A 117 0.96 -17.34 -5.26
N LEU A 118 0.63 -16.52 -4.26
CA LEU A 118 -0.38 -16.87 -3.27
C LEU A 118 -1.79 -16.89 -3.89
N PRO A 119 -2.65 -17.83 -3.50
CA PRO A 119 -4.00 -17.90 -4.03
C PRO A 119 -4.84 -16.70 -3.60
N GLY A 120 -5.59 -16.14 -4.54
CA GLY A 120 -6.50 -15.03 -4.28
C GLY A 120 -5.84 -13.65 -4.24
N VAL A 121 -4.55 -13.54 -4.58
CA VAL A 121 -3.91 -12.23 -4.74
C VAL A 121 -4.51 -11.50 -5.92
N GLU A 122 -4.86 -10.24 -5.67
CA GLU A 122 -5.35 -9.30 -6.66
C GLU A 122 -4.49 -8.04 -6.65
N PHE A 123 -4.53 -7.28 -7.74
CA PHE A 123 -3.77 -6.04 -7.84
C PHE A 123 -4.51 -5.01 -8.71
N SER A 124 -4.12 -3.76 -8.58
CA SER A 124 -4.69 -2.63 -9.32
C SER A 124 -3.60 -1.61 -9.67
N GLU A 125 -3.79 -0.88 -10.76
CA GLU A 125 -2.89 0.21 -11.17
C GLU A 125 -3.10 1.50 -10.38
N THR A 126 -4.18 1.58 -9.60
CA THR A 126 -4.56 2.75 -8.80
C THR A 126 -5.06 2.29 -7.44
N SER A 127 -5.40 3.24 -6.56
CA SER A 127 -5.98 2.90 -5.26
C SER A 127 -7.31 2.16 -5.39
N GLN A 128 -7.49 1.09 -4.62
CA GLN A 128 -8.75 0.36 -4.50
C GLN A 128 -9.73 1.02 -3.50
N ALA A 129 -9.32 2.06 -2.79
CA ALA A 129 -10.22 2.83 -1.93
C ALA A 129 -11.25 3.66 -2.74
N GLY A 130 -10.97 3.92 -4.02
CA GLY A 130 -11.89 4.65 -4.89
C GLY A 130 -12.93 3.75 -5.55
N HIS A 131 -14.17 4.25 -5.67
CA HIS A 131 -15.20 3.54 -6.43
C HIS A 131 -14.78 3.32 -7.89
N GLY A 132 -14.94 2.09 -8.37
CA GLY A 132 -14.67 1.74 -9.76
C GLY A 132 -13.21 1.42 -10.09
N ALA A 133 -12.35 1.23 -9.10
CA ALA A 133 -11.00 0.73 -9.33
C ALA A 133 -11.05 -0.63 -10.04
N LYS A 134 -10.29 -0.75 -11.13
CA LYS A 134 -10.17 -2.01 -11.85
C LYS A 134 -9.21 -2.92 -11.11
N VAL A 135 -9.70 -4.09 -10.74
CA VAL A 135 -8.94 -5.10 -10.02
C VAL A 135 -8.63 -6.26 -10.96
N TYR A 136 -7.41 -6.76 -10.90
CA TYR A 136 -6.89 -7.79 -11.78
C TYR A 136 -6.26 -8.92 -10.98
N SER A 137 -6.13 -10.08 -11.62
CA SER A 137 -5.38 -11.21 -11.07
C SER A 137 -4.69 -11.99 -12.20
N GLY A 138 -3.69 -12.79 -11.85
CA GLY A 138 -2.99 -13.65 -12.78
C GLY A 138 -1.89 -12.96 -13.59
N VAL A 139 -1.00 -13.80 -14.11
CA VAL A 139 0.25 -13.35 -14.76
C VAL A 139 0.04 -12.56 -16.04
N GLU A 140 -0.98 -12.90 -16.79
CA GLU A 140 -1.30 -12.19 -18.05
C GLU A 140 -1.73 -10.75 -17.77
N ALA A 141 -2.64 -10.55 -16.80
CA ALA A 141 -3.06 -9.21 -16.40
C ALA A 141 -1.91 -8.42 -15.76
N PHE A 142 -1.08 -9.07 -14.95
CA PHE A 142 0.12 -8.47 -14.36
C PHE A 142 1.09 -7.96 -15.43
N SER A 143 1.27 -8.69 -16.53
CA SER A 143 2.16 -8.26 -17.62
C SER A 143 1.68 -7.01 -18.36
N ARG A 144 0.41 -6.67 -18.26
CA ARG A 144 -0.22 -5.52 -18.92
C ARG A 144 -0.26 -4.26 -18.07
N LEU A 145 0.17 -4.32 -16.79
CA LEU A 145 0.24 -3.14 -15.94
C LEU A 145 1.21 -2.10 -16.49
N ASN A 146 0.87 -0.84 -16.32
CA ASN A 146 1.74 0.26 -16.72
C ASN A 146 2.84 0.51 -15.68
N PHE A 147 3.85 -0.36 -15.66
CA PHE A 147 4.96 -0.26 -14.72
C PHE A 147 5.79 1.02 -14.87
N ASP A 148 5.79 1.64 -16.05
CA ASP A 148 6.48 2.91 -16.28
C ASP A 148 5.84 4.04 -15.48
N TYR A 149 4.53 4.00 -15.29
CA TYR A 149 3.81 4.97 -14.47
C TYR A 149 3.81 4.59 -12.97
N ILE A 150 3.66 3.29 -12.67
CA ILE A 150 3.66 2.79 -11.29
C ILE A 150 4.98 3.13 -10.59
N TYR A 151 6.11 2.91 -11.27
CA TYR A 151 7.43 3.12 -10.68
C TYR A 151 8.07 4.47 -11.03
N ASP A 152 7.37 5.34 -11.77
CA ASP A 152 7.90 6.67 -12.05
C ASP A 152 8.10 7.47 -10.76
N ASN A 153 9.31 8.00 -10.58
CA ASN A 153 9.67 8.80 -9.41
C ASN A 153 10.07 10.23 -9.80
N SER A 154 9.77 10.66 -11.02
CA SER A 154 10.02 12.01 -11.48
C SER A 154 8.92 12.98 -10.99
N LEU A 155 9.29 14.23 -10.79
CA LEU A 155 8.31 15.30 -10.53
C LEU A 155 7.68 15.81 -11.82
N GLU A 156 8.35 15.68 -12.94
CA GLU A 156 7.89 16.15 -14.24
C GLU A 156 6.61 15.48 -14.72
N LYS A 157 6.44 14.21 -14.39
CA LYS A 157 5.26 13.42 -14.77
C LYS A 157 4.23 13.28 -13.65
N LEU A 158 4.38 14.03 -12.57
CA LEU A 158 3.56 13.84 -11.35
C LEU A 158 2.06 13.87 -11.65
N GLU A 159 1.58 14.81 -12.44
CA GLU A 159 0.15 14.92 -12.76
C GLU A 159 -0.42 13.69 -13.49
N ILE A 160 0.38 13.06 -14.34
CA ILE A 160 -0.01 11.85 -15.07
C ILE A 160 0.12 10.61 -14.20
N THR A 161 1.18 10.51 -13.40
CA THR A 161 1.51 9.30 -12.64
C THR A 161 0.92 9.27 -11.23
N LYS A 162 0.34 10.36 -10.76
CA LYS A 162 -0.17 10.51 -9.40
C LYS A 162 -1.12 9.37 -8.99
N SER A 163 -2.07 9.00 -9.84
CA SER A 163 -2.99 7.90 -9.55
C SER A 163 -2.30 6.53 -9.52
N TYR A 164 -1.31 6.31 -10.40
CA TYR A 164 -0.54 5.08 -10.48
C TYR A 164 0.41 4.89 -9.28
N ARG A 165 0.80 5.97 -8.62
CA ARG A 165 1.60 5.90 -7.38
C ARG A 165 0.82 5.29 -6.20
N HIS A 166 -0.49 5.09 -6.35
CA HIS A 166 -1.34 4.35 -5.45
C HIS A 166 -1.59 2.90 -5.87
N ALA A 167 -0.86 2.37 -6.85
CA ALA A 167 -1.01 0.98 -7.30
C ALA A 167 -0.85 0.01 -6.12
N GLU A 168 -1.80 -0.89 -5.98
CA GLU A 168 -1.95 -1.75 -4.82
C GLU A 168 -1.98 -3.23 -5.19
N ILE A 169 -1.54 -4.04 -4.24
CA ILE A 169 -1.69 -5.49 -4.22
C ILE A 169 -2.46 -5.84 -2.96
N VAL A 170 -3.45 -6.70 -3.08
CA VAL A 170 -4.24 -7.14 -1.93
C VAL A 170 -4.28 -8.66 -1.84
N HIS A 171 -4.30 -9.16 -0.61
CA HIS A 171 -4.45 -10.58 -0.33
C HIS A 171 -5.66 -10.78 0.59
N PRO A 172 -6.56 -11.77 0.30
CA PRO A 172 -7.82 -11.93 1.03
C PRO A 172 -7.68 -12.52 2.43
N LYS A 173 -6.48 -12.95 2.82
CA LYS A 173 -6.24 -13.58 4.12
C LYS A 173 -5.01 -12.99 4.80
N SER A 174 -5.09 -12.94 6.12
CA SER A 174 -3.96 -12.68 7.02
C SER A 174 -3.03 -13.86 7.07
#